data_fe073b0a52d9e9c170ee9c22b4572548
#
_entry.id   fe073b0a52d9e9c170ee9c22b4572548
#
_cell.length_a   1.000
_cell.length_b   1.000
_cell.length_c   1.000
_cell.angle_alpha   90.00
_cell.angle_beta   90.00
_cell.angle_gamma   90.00
#
_symmetry.space_group_name_H-M   'P 1'
#
loop_
_entity.id
_entity.type
_entity.pdbx_description
1 polymer ?
#
loop_
_entity_poly.entity_id
_entity_poly.type
_entity_poly.pdbx_seq_one_letter_code
_entity_poly.pdbx_strand_id
1 'polypeptide(L)'
;MATTERPANVGILAMEWYAPQTYVAQTSLEEQDGCGGKYVVGLGQEAMAFVDDREDIGSVLLTACRRLLTGVGVAPADVGRLEVGTETLVDKSKSVKTTLLRLFGEHRDVEGVSSVNACYGGTAALLNACAWVESSAWDGRYAVVVCGDIAVYEPGPARPSGGCGAVALLVGPGAPLALEPARATHAMDVWDFYKPHHSEFAAVDGKLSQACYLRSVDGCWAGLKRKAPAATTLDAFDHCVFHAPYNKLVQKGFARLALGDDVLAGRRDDPPAADWCAAGAAPYENSLADRGLDAALRKASTGAYDAKVAPATLIPKQIGNTYTASVFAGLLSLVADRGDALAGKRVLLFSYGSGSVATMYAFKGREADDAKFALAETRRVADVPARLAARAPCSAAHFARACDVRVERYGKPGYAPTGAAETDGADLVPLAADAFALAAVDDNHIRSYVAPAN
;
A
#
# COMPACT_ATOMS: atom_id res chain seq x y z
N MET A 1 -16.22 -30.46 14.23
CA MET A 1 -16.94 -30.75 12.98
C MET A 1 -16.86 -29.48 12.15
N ALA A 2 -16.27 -29.52 10.96
CA ALA A 2 -16.25 -28.36 10.08
C ALA A 2 -17.68 -28.03 9.67
N THR A 3 -18.07 -26.78 9.81
CA THR A 3 -19.37 -26.28 9.32
C THR A 3 -19.36 -26.39 7.80
N THR A 4 -20.38 -26.97 7.21
CA THR A 4 -20.51 -27.13 5.75
C THR A 4 -20.86 -25.83 5.02
N GLU A 5 -21.16 -24.77 5.75
CA GLU A 5 -21.45 -23.44 5.19
C GLU A 5 -20.20 -22.57 5.17
N ARG A 6 -19.97 -21.91 4.04
CA ARG A 6 -18.90 -20.90 3.93
C ARG A 6 -19.18 -19.73 4.87
N PRO A 7 -18.16 -19.22 5.58
CA PRO A 7 -18.31 -18.02 6.39
C PRO A 7 -18.84 -16.86 5.56
N ALA A 8 -19.83 -16.13 6.08
CA ALA A 8 -20.41 -15.00 5.40
C ALA A 8 -19.61 -13.72 5.66
N ASN A 9 -19.64 -12.80 4.69
CA ASN A 9 -19.04 -11.47 4.82
C ASN A 9 -17.57 -11.51 5.23
N VAL A 10 -16.80 -12.39 4.58
CA VAL A 10 -15.34 -12.46 4.78
C VAL A 10 -14.70 -11.19 4.25
N GLY A 11 -13.81 -10.60 5.03
CA GLY A 11 -13.15 -9.35 4.66
C GLY A 11 -12.27 -8.80 5.77
N ILE A 12 -12.08 -7.49 5.78
CA ILE A 12 -11.23 -6.79 6.75
C ILE A 12 -12.07 -6.43 7.98
N LEU A 13 -11.69 -7.02 9.13
CA LEU A 13 -12.27 -6.76 10.44
C LEU A 13 -11.73 -5.49 11.08
N ALA A 14 -10.41 -5.29 10.99
CA ALA A 14 -9.71 -4.15 11.56
C ALA A 14 -8.44 -3.84 10.78
N MET A 15 -7.95 -2.61 10.91
CA MET A 15 -6.75 -2.12 10.27
C MET A 15 -5.89 -1.33 11.25
N GLU A 16 -4.59 -1.47 11.13
CA GLU A 16 -3.61 -0.69 11.87
C GLU A 16 -2.41 -0.35 10.97
N TRP A 17 -1.59 0.62 11.37
CA TRP A 17 -0.50 1.10 10.53
C TRP A 17 0.71 1.56 11.32
N TYR A 18 1.83 1.63 10.61
CA TYR A 18 3.04 2.24 11.08
C TYR A 18 3.69 3.06 9.97
N ALA A 19 4.14 4.27 10.32
CA ALA A 19 5.10 5.03 9.55
C ALA A 19 6.23 5.48 10.48
N PRO A 20 7.47 5.58 9.99
CA PRO A 20 8.61 6.11 10.75
C PRO A 20 8.32 7.51 11.31
N GLN A 21 8.98 7.86 12.41
CA GLN A 21 8.88 9.20 13.01
C GLN A 21 9.50 10.28 12.13
N THR A 22 10.47 9.92 11.30
CA THR A 22 11.17 10.84 10.41
C THR A 22 10.44 11.01 9.08
N TYR A 23 10.34 12.26 8.63
CA TYR A 23 9.89 12.56 7.27
C TYR A 23 10.65 13.75 6.68
N VAL A 24 10.72 13.81 5.37
CA VAL A 24 11.19 14.97 4.60
C VAL A 24 10.02 15.61 3.87
N ALA A 25 9.89 16.94 3.97
CA ALA A 25 8.91 17.69 3.21
C ALA A 25 9.31 17.71 1.72
N GLN A 26 8.33 17.58 0.83
CA GLN A 26 8.61 17.64 -0.62
C GLN A 26 9.13 19.01 -1.05
N THR A 27 8.73 20.09 -0.35
CA THR A 27 9.28 21.44 -0.58
C THR A 27 10.78 21.51 -0.30
N SER A 28 11.26 20.84 0.77
CA SER A 28 12.70 20.79 1.09
C SER A 28 13.51 20.02 0.03
N LEU A 29 12.92 18.97 -0.55
CA LEU A 29 13.53 18.26 -1.67
C LEU A 29 13.52 19.12 -2.96
N GLU A 30 12.45 19.86 -3.22
CA GLU A 30 12.38 20.80 -4.35
C GLU A 30 13.45 21.88 -4.24
N GLU A 31 13.69 22.42 -3.05
CA GLU A 31 14.74 23.41 -2.79
C GLU A 31 16.14 22.81 -3.05
N GLN A 32 16.42 21.63 -2.50
CA GLN A 32 17.69 20.95 -2.70
C GLN A 32 17.95 20.60 -4.17
N ASP A 33 16.93 20.17 -4.90
CA ASP A 33 17.05 19.74 -6.29
C ASP A 33 16.87 20.90 -7.29
N GLY A 34 16.63 22.13 -6.83
CA GLY A 34 16.45 23.31 -7.67
C GLY A 34 15.25 23.20 -8.63
N CYS A 35 14.14 22.60 -8.18
CA CYS A 35 13.02 22.24 -9.06
C CYS A 35 11.63 22.60 -8.51
N GLY A 36 11.50 23.78 -7.93
CA GLY A 36 10.27 24.25 -7.28
C GLY A 36 8.97 23.89 -8.00
N GLY A 37 8.01 23.35 -7.26
CA GLY A 37 6.68 22.93 -7.75
C GLY A 37 6.65 21.59 -8.47
N LYS A 38 7.78 20.92 -8.73
CA LYS A 38 7.77 19.64 -9.45
C LYS A 38 7.22 18.49 -8.63
N TYR A 39 7.43 18.51 -7.30
CA TYR A 39 7.02 17.41 -6.42
C TYR A 39 5.67 17.70 -5.76
N VAL A 40 5.50 18.88 -5.20
CA VAL A 40 4.25 19.26 -4.56
C VAL A 40 3.12 19.38 -5.58
N VAL A 41 3.31 20.15 -6.65
CA VAL A 41 2.29 20.35 -7.69
C VAL A 41 2.33 19.25 -8.75
N GLY A 42 3.53 18.89 -9.20
CA GLY A 42 3.74 17.92 -10.29
C GLY A 42 3.38 16.50 -9.91
N LEU A 43 3.75 16.03 -8.71
CA LEU A 43 3.42 14.68 -8.21
C LEU A 43 2.20 14.69 -7.27
N GLY A 44 1.84 15.85 -6.71
CA GLY A 44 0.75 15.96 -5.74
C GLY A 44 1.11 15.35 -4.39
N GLN A 45 2.41 15.38 -3.99
CA GLN A 45 2.92 14.84 -2.75
C GLN A 45 3.27 15.98 -1.78
N GLU A 46 3.12 15.76 -0.48
CA GLU A 46 3.37 16.77 0.56
C GLU A 46 4.65 16.43 1.34
N ALA A 47 4.81 15.16 1.69
CA ALA A 47 5.96 14.67 2.43
C ALA A 47 6.26 13.21 2.09
N MET A 48 7.39 12.73 2.58
CA MET A 48 7.84 11.35 2.41
C MET A 48 8.45 10.86 3.74
N ALA A 49 7.91 9.77 4.30
CA ALA A 49 8.51 9.11 5.45
C ALA A 49 9.74 8.30 5.03
N PHE A 50 10.75 8.22 5.88
CA PHE A 50 11.94 7.43 5.65
C PHE A 50 12.46 6.83 6.96
N VAL A 51 13.32 5.84 6.86
CA VAL A 51 14.00 5.20 7.99
C VAL A 51 15.50 5.45 7.93
N ASP A 52 16.14 5.53 9.08
CA ASP A 52 17.58 5.35 9.20
C ASP A 52 17.94 3.86 9.41
N ASP A 53 19.20 3.55 9.75
CA ASP A 53 19.67 2.16 9.88
C ASP A 53 19.14 1.44 11.14
N ARG A 54 18.45 2.15 12.06
CA ARG A 54 17.81 1.55 13.25
C ARG A 54 16.50 0.84 12.93
N GLU A 55 15.95 1.04 11.74
CA GLU A 55 14.75 0.36 11.28
C GLU A 55 15.01 -0.33 9.93
N ASP A 56 14.57 -1.54 9.81
CA ASP A 56 14.49 -2.29 8.56
C ASP A 56 13.05 -2.77 8.33
N ILE A 57 12.83 -3.50 7.24
CA ILE A 57 11.48 -4.01 6.94
C ILE A 57 10.95 -4.93 8.04
N GLY A 58 11.81 -5.69 8.71
CA GLY A 58 11.41 -6.56 9.81
C GLY A 58 10.86 -5.77 10.99
N SER A 59 11.54 -4.71 11.42
CA SER A 59 11.11 -3.84 12.53
C SER A 59 9.82 -3.08 12.19
N VAL A 60 9.72 -2.55 10.97
CA VAL A 60 8.54 -1.82 10.47
C VAL A 60 7.30 -2.70 10.48
N LEU A 61 7.40 -3.94 9.95
CA LEU A 61 6.29 -4.88 9.93
C LEU A 61 5.96 -5.46 11.31
N LEU A 62 6.96 -5.72 12.17
CA LEU A 62 6.76 -6.11 13.58
C LEU A 62 5.93 -5.06 14.32
N THR A 63 6.26 -3.78 14.14
CA THR A 63 5.55 -2.67 14.78
C THR A 63 4.10 -2.60 14.34
N ALA A 64 3.82 -2.65 13.03
CA ALA A 64 2.46 -2.62 12.51
C ALA A 64 1.64 -3.84 12.97
N CYS A 65 2.22 -5.04 12.92
CA CYS A 65 1.57 -6.28 13.37
C CYS A 65 1.24 -6.24 14.87
N ARG A 66 2.21 -5.83 15.72
CA ARG A 66 1.98 -5.68 17.17
C ARG A 66 0.86 -4.68 17.45
N ARG A 67 0.88 -3.50 16.79
CA ARG A 67 -0.17 -2.50 16.94
C ARG A 67 -1.56 -3.07 16.63
N LEU A 68 -1.68 -3.84 15.53
CA LEU A 68 -2.94 -4.48 15.19
C LEU A 68 -3.39 -5.42 16.31
N LEU A 69 -2.56 -6.41 16.67
CA LEU A 69 -2.94 -7.44 17.65
C LEU A 69 -3.31 -6.83 19.01
N THR A 70 -2.52 -5.84 19.48
CA THR A 70 -2.77 -5.17 20.77
C THR A 70 -3.97 -4.22 20.69
N GLY A 71 -4.11 -3.47 19.59
CA GLY A 71 -5.17 -2.48 19.40
C GLY A 71 -6.57 -3.07 19.34
N VAL A 72 -6.70 -4.29 18.78
CA VAL A 72 -7.98 -5.01 18.70
C VAL A 72 -8.13 -6.11 19.74
N GLY A 73 -7.13 -6.32 20.61
CA GLY A 73 -7.17 -7.33 21.67
C GLY A 73 -7.28 -8.77 21.14
N VAL A 74 -6.58 -9.08 20.04
CA VAL A 74 -6.52 -10.44 19.47
C VAL A 74 -5.27 -11.15 19.98
N ALA A 75 -5.45 -12.29 20.64
CA ALA A 75 -4.34 -13.08 21.10
C ALA A 75 -3.64 -13.79 19.93
N PRO A 76 -2.31 -13.97 19.96
CA PRO A 76 -1.59 -14.72 18.93
C PRO A 76 -2.15 -16.13 18.66
N ALA A 77 -2.70 -16.80 19.68
CA ALA A 77 -3.32 -18.11 19.55
C ALA A 77 -4.60 -18.11 18.70
N ASP A 78 -5.26 -16.98 18.58
CA ASP A 78 -6.48 -16.81 17.76
C ASP A 78 -6.17 -16.56 16.28
N VAL A 79 -4.89 -16.54 15.90
CA VAL A 79 -4.43 -16.35 14.52
C VAL A 79 -3.97 -17.69 13.93
N GLY A 80 -4.68 -18.17 12.91
CA GLY A 80 -4.34 -19.41 12.20
C GLY A 80 -3.54 -19.17 10.92
N ARG A 81 -3.56 -17.93 10.39
CA ARG A 81 -2.83 -17.58 9.18
C ARG A 81 -2.20 -16.19 9.26
N LEU A 82 -0.95 -16.11 8.84
CA LEU A 82 -0.19 -14.86 8.73
C LEU A 82 0.39 -14.74 7.32
N GLU A 83 -0.11 -13.80 6.55
CA GLU A 83 0.38 -13.45 5.23
C GLU A 83 1.19 -12.15 5.30
N VAL A 84 2.29 -12.08 4.57
CA VAL A 84 3.10 -10.86 4.46
C VAL A 84 3.24 -10.45 3.01
N GLY A 85 2.92 -9.19 2.70
CA GLY A 85 3.19 -8.58 1.39
C GLY A 85 4.35 -7.60 1.52
N THR A 86 5.48 -7.89 0.88
CA THR A 86 6.62 -6.96 0.82
C THR A 86 7.51 -7.27 -0.36
N GLU A 87 8.06 -6.24 -0.98
CA GLU A 87 9.14 -6.35 -1.98
C GLU A 87 10.50 -5.88 -1.44
N THR A 88 10.55 -5.46 -0.15
CA THR A 88 11.78 -5.10 0.56
C THR A 88 12.36 -6.34 1.20
N LEU A 89 13.07 -7.14 0.41
CA LEU A 89 13.62 -8.42 0.86
C LEU A 89 14.93 -8.21 1.63
N VAL A 90 15.08 -8.95 2.72
CA VAL A 90 16.33 -9.04 3.49
C VAL A 90 17.10 -10.34 3.20
N ASP A 91 16.42 -11.31 2.62
CA ASP A 91 16.95 -12.61 2.22
C ASP A 91 16.14 -13.18 1.06
N LYS A 92 16.78 -14.00 0.20
CA LYS A 92 16.15 -14.58 -0.99
C LYS A 92 15.27 -15.79 -0.68
N SER A 93 15.42 -16.39 0.48
CA SER A 93 14.81 -17.66 0.87
C SER A 93 13.99 -17.54 2.16
N LYS A 94 14.58 -16.94 3.20
CA LYS A 94 13.91 -16.76 4.49
C LYS A 94 12.76 -15.75 4.36
N SER A 95 11.53 -16.23 4.50
CA SER A 95 10.33 -15.40 4.49
C SER A 95 10.34 -14.37 5.63
N VAL A 96 10.02 -13.10 5.32
CA VAL A 96 9.86 -12.03 6.32
C VAL A 96 8.75 -12.39 7.32
N LYS A 97 7.72 -13.14 6.91
CA LYS A 97 6.70 -13.72 7.82
C LYS A 97 7.32 -14.37 9.05
N THR A 98 8.40 -15.13 8.88
CA THR A 98 9.01 -15.84 10.00
C THR A 98 9.67 -14.91 11.03
N THR A 99 10.02 -13.69 10.67
CA THR A 99 10.46 -12.66 11.61
C THR A 99 9.31 -12.22 12.52
N LEU A 100 8.10 -12.10 11.97
CA LEU A 100 6.91 -11.69 12.72
C LEU A 100 6.43 -12.74 13.73
N LEU A 101 6.84 -14.01 13.59
CA LEU A 101 6.54 -15.06 14.57
C LEU A 101 7.09 -14.76 15.97
N ARG A 102 8.00 -13.79 16.12
CA ARG A 102 8.44 -13.28 17.43
C ARG A 102 7.29 -12.75 18.28
N LEU A 103 6.21 -12.26 17.65
CA LEU A 103 4.99 -11.78 18.33
C LEU A 103 4.08 -12.91 18.80
N PHE A 104 4.34 -14.16 18.37
CA PHE A 104 3.45 -15.30 18.60
C PHE A 104 3.89 -16.21 19.75
N GLY A 105 4.95 -15.85 20.49
CA GLY A 105 5.44 -16.61 21.64
C GLY A 105 5.70 -18.08 21.27
N GLU A 106 5.08 -19.01 21.98
CA GLU A 106 5.18 -20.45 21.73
C GLU A 106 4.16 -20.96 20.69
N HIS A 107 3.24 -20.12 20.22
CA HIS A 107 2.28 -20.50 19.19
C HIS A 107 2.97 -20.61 17.83
N ARG A 108 2.99 -21.83 17.26
CA ARG A 108 3.70 -22.14 15.99
C ARG A 108 2.79 -22.62 14.88
N ASP A 109 1.56 -22.98 15.18
CA ASP A 109 0.58 -23.44 14.21
C ASP A 109 -0.07 -22.24 13.52
N VAL A 110 0.70 -21.58 12.63
CA VAL A 110 0.29 -20.39 11.86
C VAL A 110 0.72 -20.57 10.42
N GLU A 111 -0.25 -20.81 9.54
CA GLU A 111 -0.03 -20.93 8.09
C GLU A 111 0.40 -19.60 7.44
N GLY A 112 0.70 -19.62 6.15
CA GLY A 112 0.93 -18.44 5.33
C GLY A 112 2.39 -18.24 4.92
N VAL A 113 2.61 -17.27 4.03
CA VAL A 113 3.91 -16.98 3.39
C VAL A 113 4.15 -15.49 3.24
N SER A 114 5.32 -15.11 2.71
CA SER A 114 5.53 -13.76 2.14
C SER A 114 5.25 -13.79 0.64
N SER A 115 4.38 -12.90 0.17
CA SER A 115 4.07 -12.69 -1.24
C SER A 115 4.94 -11.59 -1.80
N VAL A 116 5.67 -11.89 -2.88
CA VAL A 116 6.54 -10.95 -3.60
C VAL A 116 5.99 -10.76 -5.01
N ASN A 117 5.47 -9.59 -5.31
CA ASN A 117 5.06 -9.17 -6.65
C ASN A 117 4.98 -7.64 -6.70
N ALA A 118 6.12 -6.98 -6.59
CA ALA A 118 6.21 -5.52 -6.48
C ALA A 118 5.10 -4.98 -5.54
N CYS A 119 4.53 -3.83 -5.82
CA CYS A 119 3.49 -3.21 -4.98
C CYS A 119 2.19 -4.03 -4.84
N TYR A 120 1.99 -5.07 -5.66
CA TYR A 120 0.79 -5.92 -5.62
C TYR A 120 0.81 -6.96 -4.48
N GLY A 121 1.97 -7.25 -3.90
CA GLY A 121 2.14 -8.33 -2.91
C GLY A 121 1.17 -8.27 -1.73
N GLY A 122 0.82 -7.06 -1.26
CA GLY A 122 -0.16 -6.90 -0.18
C GLY A 122 -1.59 -7.32 -0.57
N THR A 123 -2.01 -7.03 -1.80
CA THR A 123 -3.31 -7.49 -2.32
C THR A 123 -3.34 -8.99 -2.53
N ALA A 124 -2.26 -9.59 -3.04
CA ALA A 124 -2.14 -11.05 -3.13
C ALA A 124 -2.27 -11.69 -1.74
N ALA A 125 -1.59 -11.15 -0.73
CA ALA A 125 -1.67 -11.60 0.66
C ALA A 125 -3.10 -11.51 1.23
N LEU A 126 -3.81 -10.41 0.98
CA LEU A 126 -5.23 -10.25 1.38
C LEU A 126 -6.13 -11.29 0.73
N LEU A 127 -6.00 -11.48 -0.59
CA LEU A 127 -6.82 -12.44 -1.32
C LEU A 127 -6.55 -13.89 -0.88
N ASN A 128 -5.29 -14.23 -0.55
CA ASN A 128 -4.93 -15.51 0.04
C ASN A 128 -5.58 -15.71 1.42
N ALA A 129 -5.54 -14.67 2.27
CA ALA A 129 -6.15 -14.71 3.59
C ALA A 129 -7.68 -14.90 3.53
N CYS A 130 -8.37 -14.14 2.66
CA CYS A 130 -9.82 -14.30 2.45
C CYS A 130 -10.14 -15.71 1.90
N ALA A 131 -9.39 -16.18 0.91
CA ALA A 131 -9.60 -17.52 0.34
C ALA A 131 -9.39 -18.63 1.37
N TRP A 132 -8.44 -18.49 2.30
CA TRP A 132 -8.23 -19.44 3.39
C TRP A 132 -9.42 -19.46 4.35
N VAL A 133 -9.92 -18.29 4.77
CA VAL A 133 -11.12 -18.18 5.63
C VAL A 133 -12.34 -18.81 4.95
N GLU A 134 -12.48 -18.71 3.63
CA GLU A 134 -13.57 -19.30 2.86
C GLU A 134 -13.37 -20.77 2.50
N SER A 135 -12.22 -21.36 2.83
CA SER A 135 -11.87 -22.74 2.47
C SER A 135 -12.35 -23.76 3.50
N SER A 136 -12.37 -25.03 3.09
CA SER A 136 -12.63 -26.16 4.01
C SER A 136 -11.51 -26.40 5.03
N ALA A 137 -10.33 -25.78 4.87
CA ALA A 137 -9.23 -25.86 5.80
C ALA A 137 -9.31 -24.84 6.95
N TRP A 138 -10.26 -23.91 6.89
CA TRP A 138 -10.43 -22.90 7.92
C TRP A 138 -10.87 -23.53 9.26
N ASP A 139 -10.18 -23.20 10.31
CA ASP A 139 -10.37 -23.77 11.65
C ASP A 139 -11.07 -22.81 12.65
N GLY A 140 -11.61 -21.70 12.16
CA GLY A 140 -12.31 -20.70 12.97
C GLY A 140 -11.45 -19.56 13.49
N ARG A 141 -10.11 -19.62 13.30
CA ARG A 141 -9.18 -18.55 13.70
C ARG A 141 -9.10 -17.43 12.66
N TYR A 142 -8.59 -16.27 13.07
CA TYR A 142 -8.38 -15.13 12.19
C TYR A 142 -7.19 -15.33 11.26
N ALA A 143 -7.20 -14.62 10.13
CA ALA A 143 -6.00 -14.39 9.35
C ALA A 143 -5.50 -12.95 9.58
N VAL A 144 -4.19 -12.79 9.62
CA VAL A 144 -3.50 -11.49 9.68
C VAL A 144 -2.74 -11.28 8.40
N VAL A 145 -2.89 -10.11 7.79
CA VAL A 145 -2.10 -9.66 6.63
C VAL A 145 -1.28 -8.46 7.07
N VAL A 146 0.04 -8.54 6.87
CA VAL A 146 0.93 -7.41 7.13
C VAL A 146 1.64 -7.05 5.85
N CYS A 147 1.53 -5.82 5.40
CA CYS A 147 2.18 -5.34 4.20
C CYS A 147 2.90 -4.01 4.44
N GLY A 148 4.03 -3.82 3.79
CA GLY A 148 4.82 -2.63 3.95
C GLY A 148 6.16 -2.73 3.26
N ASP A 149 6.75 -1.57 3.01
CA ASP A 149 8.01 -1.45 2.30
C ASP A 149 8.78 -0.19 2.68
N ILE A 150 10.04 -0.19 2.30
CA ILE A 150 10.96 0.93 2.34
C ILE A 150 11.32 1.26 0.89
N ALA A 151 10.66 2.28 0.34
CA ALA A 151 10.82 2.68 -1.04
C ALA A 151 11.89 3.77 -1.17
N VAL A 152 13.06 3.40 -1.65
CA VAL A 152 14.19 4.30 -1.86
C VAL A 152 14.64 4.26 -3.32
N TYR A 153 15.13 5.42 -3.80
CA TYR A 153 15.61 5.60 -5.17
C TYR A 153 16.88 6.43 -5.15
N GLU A 154 17.70 6.22 -6.17
CA GLU A 154 18.85 7.10 -6.45
C GLU A 154 18.41 8.57 -6.61
N PRO A 155 19.31 9.53 -6.33
CA PRO A 155 19.07 10.93 -6.67
C PRO A 155 18.61 11.08 -8.13
N GLY A 156 17.43 11.69 -8.34
CA GLY A 156 16.85 11.84 -9.67
C GLY A 156 15.33 11.92 -9.65
N PRO A 157 14.66 11.86 -10.82
CA PRO A 157 13.21 12.11 -10.94
C PRO A 157 12.31 11.15 -10.19
N ALA A 158 12.78 9.94 -9.86
CA ALA A 158 12.01 8.94 -9.10
C ALA A 158 12.11 9.13 -7.58
N ARG A 159 13.20 9.77 -7.06
CA ARG A 159 13.45 9.91 -5.62
C ARG A 159 12.28 10.50 -4.82
N PRO A 160 11.59 11.55 -5.30
CA PRO A 160 10.46 12.15 -4.55
C PRO A 160 9.20 11.26 -4.48
N SER A 161 9.17 10.14 -5.22
CA SER A 161 8.11 9.15 -5.12
C SER A 161 8.44 7.99 -4.16
N GLY A 162 9.50 8.09 -3.38
CA GLY A 162 9.81 7.16 -2.30
C GLY A 162 8.86 7.25 -1.12
N GLY A 163 9.12 6.46 -0.08
CA GLY A 163 8.35 6.46 1.16
C GLY A 163 8.64 5.24 2.03
N CYS A 164 8.07 5.22 3.21
CA CYS A 164 8.17 4.07 4.11
C CYS A 164 6.92 3.95 4.98
N GLY A 165 6.44 2.73 5.15
CA GLY A 165 5.36 2.42 6.07
C GLY A 165 4.79 1.03 5.88
N ALA A 166 3.95 0.64 6.82
CA ALA A 166 3.25 -0.65 6.82
C ALA A 166 1.79 -0.50 7.24
N VAL A 167 0.96 -1.41 6.73
CA VAL A 167 -0.42 -1.60 7.17
C VAL A 167 -0.60 -3.06 7.55
N ALA A 168 -1.27 -3.29 8.67
CA ALA A 168 -1.69 -4.61 9.13
C ALA A 168 -3.22 -4.71 9.11
N LEU A 169 -3.74 -5.83 8.63
CA LEU A 169 -5.16 -6.10 8.46
C LEU A 169 -5.52 -7.37 9.22
N LEU A 170 -6.59 -7.33 9.99
CA LEU A 170 -7.24 -8.52 10.54
C LEU A 170 -8.33 -8.97 9.57
N VAL A 171 -8.33 -10.25 9.21
CA VAL A 171 -9.26 -10.83 8.23
C VAL A 171 -10.05 -11.96 8.86
N GLY A 172 -11.35 -11.96 8.65
CA GLY A 172 -12.26 -12.97 9.14
C GLY A 172 -13.70 -12.76 8.64
N PRO A 173 -14.65 -13.58 9.10
CA PRO A 173 -16.08 -13.44 8.77
C PRO A 173 -16.71 -12.28 9.53
N GLY A 174 -17.91 -11.85 9.09
CA GLY A 174 -18.67 -10.77 9.73
C GLY A 174 -18.00 -9.40 9.64
N ALA A 175 -17.11 -9.21 8.67
CA ALA A 175 -16.27 -8.03 8.55
C ALA A 175 -17.05 -6.77 8.15
N PRO A 176 -16.73 -5.60 8.75
CA PRO A 176 -17.33 -4.32 8.34
C PRO A 176 -16.93 -3.89 6.94
N LEU A 177 -15.79 -4.38 6.42
CA LEU A 177 -15.41 -4.26 5.01
C LEU A 177 -15.40 -5.66 4.38
N ALA A 178 -16.59 -6.11 3.96
CA ALA A 178 -16.76 -7.43 3.35
C ALA A 178 -16.30 -7.42 1.89
N LEU A 179 -15.44 -8.37 1.51
CA LEU A 179 -14.93 -8.50 0.15
C LEU A 179 -16.05 -8.96 -0.79
N GLU A 180 -16.28 -8.21 -1.87
CA GLU A 180 -17.22 -8.63 -2.90
C GLU A 180 -16.61 -9.73 -3.78
N PRO A 181 -17.44 -10.68 -4.29
CA PRO A 181 -16.95 -11.81 -5.09
C PRO A 181 -16.33 -11.40 -6.42
N ALA A 182 -16.87 -10.35 -7.06
CA ALA A 182 -16.44 -9.90 -8.36
C ALA A 182 -15.10 -9.18 -8.29
N ARG A 183 -14.12 -9.69 -9.04
CA ARG A 183 -12.81 -9.05 -9.20
C ARG A 183 -12.24 -9.34 -10.57
N ALA A 184 -11.42 -8.43 -11.10
CA ALA A 184 -10.77 -8.59 -12.39
C ALA A 184 -9.28 -8.28 -12.27
N THR A 185 -8.47 -9.13 -12.88
CA THR A 185 -7.01 -9.00 -12.91
C THR A 185 -6.57 -8.72 -14.35
N HIS A 186 -5.55 -7.86 -14.47
CA HIS A 186 -4.80 -7.62 -15.71
C HIS A 186 -3.31 -7.81 -15.42
N ALA A 187 -2.66 -8.67 -16.18
CA ALA A 187 -1.26 -9.01 -16.00
C ALA A 187 -0.50 -8.95 -17.34
N MET A 188 0.74 -8.50 -17.28
CA MET A 188 1.66 -8.41 -18.43
C MET A 188 3.06 -8.80 -17.99
N ASP A 189 3.86 -9.39 -18.89
CA ASP A 189 5.30 -9.54 -18.70
C ASP A 189 5.99 -8.28 -19.22
N VAL A 190 6.51 -7.45 -18.30
CA VAL A 190 7.12 -6.15 -18.63
C VAL A 190 8.15 -5.73 -17.57
N TRP A 191 9.22 -5.08 -18.01
CA TRP A 191 10.29 -4.57 -17.15
C TRP A 191 10.17 -3.06 -16.95
N ASP A 192 9.06 -2.59 -16.44
CA ASP A 192 8.79 -1.18 -16.16
C ASP A 192 9.43 -0.67 -14.87
N PHE A 193 9.59 -1.57 -13.88
CA PHE A 193 10.22 -1.35 -12.59
C PHE A 193 10.72 -2.70 -12.06
N TYR A 194 11.95 -2.75 -11.58
CA TYR A 194 12.51 -3.96 -10.97
C TYR A 194 13.65 -3.61 -10.02
N LYS A 195 13.97 -4.52 -9.08
CA LYS A 195 15.06 -4.36 -8.10
C LYS A 195 16.11 -5.44 -8.31
N PRO A 196 17.29 -5.08 -8.84
CA PRO A 196 18.40 -6.02 -8.93
C PRO A 196 18.86 -6.50 -7.56
N HIS A 197 19.21 -7.79 -7.42
CA HIS A 197 19.62 -8.38 -6.14
C HIS A 197 20.84 -7.72 -5.46
N HIS A 198 21.65 -7.01 -6.21
CA HIS A 198 22.85 -6.34 -5.74
C HIS A 198 22.68 -4.83 -5.54
N SER A 199 21.48 -4.31 -5.68
CA SER A 199 21.15 -2.89 -5.57
C SER A 199 20.05 -2.65 -4.55
N GLU A 200 20.23 -1.68 -3.67
CA GLU A 200 19.15 -1.16 -2.81
C GLU A 200 18.14 -0.37 -3.63
N PHE A 201 18.57 0.25 -4.70
CA PHE A 201 17.71 1.08 -5.53
C PHE A 201 17.04 0.30 -6.66
N ALA A 202 15.81 0.70 -6.97
CA ALA A 202 15.06 0.20 -8.10
C ALA A 202 15.55 0.82 -9.43
N ALA A 203 15.51 0.03 -10.51
CA ALA A 203 15.57 0.51 -11.88
C ALA A 203 14.15 0.80 -12.37
N VAL A 204 13.91 2.00 -12.92
CA VAL A 204 12.56 2.48 -13.30
C VAL A 204 12.57 3.10 -14.68
N ASP A 205 11.72 2.61 -15.59
CA ASP A 205 11.28 3.36 -16.77
C ASP A 205 9.96 4.09 -16.42
N GLY A 206 10.07 5.35 -16.01
CA GLY A 206 8.91 6.10 -15.51
C GLY A 206 7.81 6.33 -16.55
N LYS A 207 8.13 6.37 -17.86
CA LYS A 207 7.11 6.52 -18.91
C LYS A 207 6.38 5.20 -19.15
N LEU A 208 7.14 4.12 -19.26
CA LEU A 208 6.60 2.77 -19.41
C LEU A 208 5.74 2.40 -18.20
N SER A 209 6.22 2.67 -16.99
CA SER A 209 5.48 2.38 -15.75
C SER A 209 4.15 3.13 -15.67
N GLN A 210 4.10 4.42 -16.04
CA GLN A 210 2.83 5.14 -16.12
C GLN A 210 1.88 4.54 -17.16
N ALA A 211 2.36 4.18 -18.34
CA ALA A 211 1.55 3.55 -19.38
C ALA A 211 1.00 2.20 -18.92
N CYS A 212 1.83 1.37 -18.28
CA CYS A 212 1.42 0.08 -17.71
C CYS A 212 0.34 0.24 -16.63
N TYR A 213 0.50 1.24 -15.75
CA TYR A 213 -0.51 1.54 -14.72
C TYR A 213 -1.86 1.90 -15.35
N LEU A 214 -1.90 2.84 -16.33
CA LEU A 214 -3.13 3.26 -16.98
C LEU A 214 -3.77 2.12 -17.79
N ARG A 215 -2.97 1.34 -18.53
CA ARG A 215 -3.44 0.14 -19.23
C ARG A 215 -4.08 -0.87 -18.30
N SER A 216 -3.48 -1.04 -17.11
CA SER A 216 -4.02 -1.96 -16.12
C SER A 216 -5.34 -1.46 -15.51
N VAL A 217 -5.54 -0.14 -15.36
CA VAL A 217 -6.86 0.43 -15.01
C VAL A 217 -7.89 0.04 -16.06
N ASP A 218 -7.58 0.23 -17.33
CA ASP A 218 -8.49 -0.09 -18.44
C ASP A 218 -8.84 -1.58 -18.48
N GLY A 219 -7.81 -2.43 -18.44
CA GLY A 219 -7.98 -3.89 -18.50
C GLY A 219 -8.76 -4.45 -17.32
N CYS A 220 -8.48 -3.97 -16.11
CA CYS A 220 -9.22 -4.37 -14.91
C CYS A 220 -10.67 -3.89 -14.95
N TRP A 221 -10.93 -2.64 -15.38
CA TRP A 221 -12.29 -2.11 -15.47
C TRP A 221 -13.13 -2.87 -16.49
N ALA A 222 -12.61 -3.07 -17.70
CA ALA A 222 -13.27 -3.86 -18.72
C ALA A 222 -13.52 -5.31 -18.25
N GLY A 223 -12.54 -5.90 -17.56
CA GLY A 223 -12.66 -7.24 -16.98
C GLY A 223 -13.74 -7.34 -15.90
N LEU A 224 -13.82 -6.34 -15.01
CA LEU A 224 -14.84 -6.29 -13.95
C LEU A 224 -16.23 -6.09 -14.57
N LYS A 225 -16.36 -5.21 -15.57
CA LYS A 225 -17.60 -4.98 -16.31
C LYS A 225 -18.11 -6.27 -16.99
N ARG A 226 -17.23 -7.08 -17.57
CA ARG A 226 -17.63 -8.39 -18.14
C ARG A 226 -18.13 -9.38 -17.10
N LYS A 227 -17.50 -9.39 -15.90
CA LYS A 227 -17.84 -10.35 -14.83
C LYS A 227 -19.10 -9.96 -14.05
N ALA A 228 -19.36 -8.67 -13.89
CA ALA A 228 -20.48 -8.13 -13.11
C ALA A 228 -21.10 -6.91 -13.81
N PRO A 229 -21.72 -7.05 -14.99
CA PRO A 229 -22.12 -5.92 -15.84
C PRO A 229 -23.12 -4.98 -15.16
N ALA A 230 -24.08 -5.50 -14.43
CA ALA A 230 -25.12 -4.70 -13.76
C ALA A 230 -24.58 -3.95 -12.52
N ALA A 231 -23.54 -4.47 -11.87
CA ALA A 231 -22.98 -3.92 -10.64
C ALA A 231 -21.74 -3.05 -10.88
N THR A 232 -21.29 -2.92 -12.15
CA THR A 232 -20.05 -2.21 -12.50
C THR A 232 -20.36 -0.99 -13.35
N THR A 233 -20.63 0.11 -12.68
CA THR A 233 -20.65 1.49 -13.21
C THR A 233 -19.93 2.34 -12.20
N LEU A 234 -19.35 3.46 -12.63
CA LEU A 234 -18.65 4.36 -11.70
C LEU A 234 -19.59 4.89 -10.62
N ASP A 235 -20.88 5.09 -10.95
CA ASP A 235 -21.90 5.54 -10.00
C ASP A 235 -22.29 4.47 -8.98
N ALA A 236 -22.05 3.19 -9.27
CA ALA A 236 -22.33 2.10 -8.34
C ALA A 236 -21.31 2.03 -7.18
N PHE A 237 -20.22 2.78 -7.24
CA PHE A 237 -19.22 2.85 -6.18
C PHE A 237 -19.25 4.24 -5.53
N ASP A 238 -19.37 4.27 -4.20
CA ASP A 238 -19.37 5.50 -3.42
C ASP A 238 -17.96 6.09 -3.31
N HIS A 239 -16.95 5.22 -3.18
CA HIS A 239 -15.55 5.59 -3.07
C HIS A 239 -14.66 4.71 -3.94
N CYS A 240 -13.51 5.25 -4.33
CA CYS A 240 -12.48 4.56 -5.10
C CYS A 240 -11.11 4.79 -4.46
N VAL A 241 -10.39 3.71 -4.21
CA VAL A 241 -9.04 3.70 -3.63
C VAL A 241 -8.06 3.13 -4.65
N PHE A 242 -6.99 3.84 -4.90
CA PHE A 242 -5.98 3.43 -5.87
C PHE A 242 -4.65 3.17 -5.19
N HIS A 243 -3.90 2.20 -5.67
CA HIS A 243 -2.45 2.18 -5.44
C HIS A 243 -1.86 3.54 -5.84
N ALA A 244 -1.14 4.16 -4.93
CA ALA A 244 -0.67 5.53 -5.04
C ALA A 244 0.87 5.61 -5.01
N PRO A 245 1.56 5.38 -6.14
CA PRO A 245 2.99 5.71 -6.22
C PRO A 245 3.23 7.19 -5.96
N TYR A 246 2.31 8.02 -6.43
CA TYR A 246 2.18 9.45 -6.13
C TYR A 246 0.78 9.92 -6.54
N ASN A 247 0.28 10.97 -5.90
CA ASN A 247 -1.14 11.34 -6.02
C ASN A 247 -1.56 11.78 -7.44
N LYS A 248 -0.65 12.38 -8.23
CA LYS A 248 -0.97 12.76 -9.62
C LYS A 248 -1.27 11.52 -10.48
N LEU A 249 -0.63 10.37 -10.23
CA LEU A 249 -0.93 9.15 -10.96
C LEU A 249 -2.31 8.59 -10.56
N VAL A 250 -2.70 8.73 -9.29
CA VAL A 250 -4.07 8.41 -8.84
C VAL A 250 -5.10 9.26 -9.56
N GLN A 251 -4.85 10.58 -9.71
CA GLN A 251 -5.73 11.48 -10.49
C GLN A 251 -5.87 11.02 -11.95
N LYS A 252 -4.75 10.65 -12.58
CA LYS A 252 -4.74 10.11 -13.96
C LYS A 252 -5.51 8.78 -14.06
N GLY A 253 -5.26 7.86 -13.13
CA GLY A 253 -5.93 6.56 -13.09
C GLY A 253 -7.43 6.68 -12.92
N PHE A 254 -7.90 7.56 -12.02
CA PHE A 254 -9.33 7.79 -11.83
C PHE A 254 -9.97 8.46 -13.06
N ALA A 255 -9.32 9.46 -13.64
CA ALA A 255 -9.81 10.11 -14.87
C ALA A 255 -9.90 9.12 -16.03
N ARG A 256 -8.95 8.19 -16.12
CA ARG A 256 -8.95 7.09 -17.10
C ARG A 256 -10.07 6.08 -16.83
N LEU A 257 -10.32 5.75 -15.56
CA LEU A 257 -11.44 4.90 -15.15
C LEU A 257 -12.79 5.52 -15.54
N ALA A 258 -12.97 6.83 -15.31
CA ALA A 258 -14.17 7.54 -15.68
C ALA A 258 -14.41 7.55 -17.21
N LEU A 259 -13.34 7.76 -17.98
CA LEU A 259 -13.41 7.63 -19.45
C LEU A 259 -13.82 6.21 -19.85
N GLY A 260 -13.21 5.17 -19.23
CA GLY A 260 -13.54 3.77 -19.52
C GLY A 260 -14.99 3.43 -19.20
N ASP A 261 -15.55 3.99 -18.14
CA ASP A 261 -16.96 3.81 -17.80
C ASP A 261 -17.88 4.43 -18.86
N ASP A 262 -17.56 5.65 -19.32
CA ASP A 262 -18.32 6.34 -20.36
C ASP A 262 -18.30 5.58 -21.70
N VAL A 263 -17.13 5.10 -22.10
CA VAL A 263 -16.95 4.33 -23.34
C VAL A 263 -17.71 3.01 -23.31
N LEU A 264 -17.52 2.22 -22.26
CA LEU A 264 -18.18 0.91 -22.14
C LEU A 264 -19.69 1.03 -21.92
N ALA A 265 -20.19 2.21 -21.53
CA ALA A 265 -21.61 2.52 -21.46
C ALA A 265 -22.17 3.14 -22.76
N GLY A 266 -21.36 3.34 -23.78
CA GLY A 266 -21.77 3.98 -25.04
C GLY A 266 -22.12 5.45 -24.90
N ARG A 267 -21.58 6.14 -23.88
CA ARG A 267 -21.81 7.58 -23.66
C ARG A 267 -20.81 8.48 -24.40
N ARG A 268 -19.75 7.88 -24.97
CA ARG A 268 -18.71 8.57 -25.73
C ARG A 268 -18.27 7.78 -26.95
N ASP A 269 -18.10 8.49 -28.05
CA ASP A 269 -17.61 7.97 -29.35
C ASP A 269 -16.25 8.58 -29.73
N ASP A 270 -15.46 9.05 -28.78
CA ASP A 270 -14.14 9.63 -29.06
C ASP A 270 -13.23 8.56 -29.72
N PRO A 271 -12.48 8.90 -30.79
CA PRO A 271 -11.60 7.96 -31.47
C PRO A 271 -10.62 7.19 -30.59
N PRO A 272 -9.98 7.83 -29.57
CA PRO A 272 -9.19 7.10 -28.58
C PRO A 272 -10.03 6.18 -27.71
N ALA A 273 -11.33 6.42 -27.64
CA ALA A 273 -12.28 5.68 -26.84
C ALA A 273 -12.96 4.55 -27.60
N ALA A 274 -13.21 4.69 -28.89
CA ALA A 274 -13.74 3.62 -29.75
C ALA A 274 -12.76 2.43 -29.84
N ASP A 275 -11.45 2.71 -29.83
CA ASP A 275 -10.38 1.70 -29.86
C ASP A 275 -9.93 1.24 -28.45
N TRP A 276 -10.58 1.70 -27.39
CA TRP A 276 -10.27 1.39 -26.02
C TRP A 276 -10.13 -0.10 -25.72
N CYS A 277 -10.96 -0.92 -26.32
CA CYS A 277 -10.93 -2.37 -26.12
C CYS A 277 -9.96 -3.09 -27.06
N ALA A 278 -9.37 -2.39 -28.02
CA ALA A 278 -8.42 -2.95 -28.99
C ALA A 278 -6.98 -2.69 -28.49
N ALA A 279 -6.58 -3.37 -27.42
CA ALA A 279 -5.21 -3.30 -26.91
C ALA A 279 -4.22 -3.60 -28.05
N GLY A 280 -3.24 -2.72 -28.26
CA GLY A 280 -2.27 -2.81 -29.35
C GLY A 280 -2.61 -1.97 -30.59
N ALA A 281 -3.80 -1.38 -30.68
CA ALA A 281 -4.09 -0.40 -31.73
C ALA A 281 -3.34 0.92 -31.46
N ALA A 282 -2.75 1.50 -32.51
CA ALA A 282 -1.93 2.71 -32.38
C ALA A 282 -2.67 3.89 -31.68
N PRO A 283 -3.97 4.18 -31.94
CA PRO A 283 -4.70 5.22 -31.24
C PRO A 283 -4.80 4.98 -29.72
N TYR A 284 -5.02 3.76 -29.28
CA TYR A 284 -5.05 3.38 -27.88
C TYR A 284 -3.68 3.61 -27.20
N GLU A 285 -2.61 3.09 -27.80
CA GLU A 285 -1.25 3.24 -27.27
C GLU A 285 -0.86 4.72 -27.14
N ASN A 286 -1.17 5.54 -28.14
CA ASN A 286 -0.92 6.96 -28.10
C ASN A 286 -1.70 7.68 -26.97
N SER A 287 -2.91 7.22 -26.66
CA SER A 287 -3.76 7.81 -25.60
C SER A 287 -3.15 7.63 -24.20
N LEU A 288 -2.30 6.64 -23.98
CA LEU A 288 -1.64 6.39 -22.68
C LEU A 288 -0.56 7.46 -22.38
N ALA A 289 0.00 8.10 -23.41
CA ALA A 289 1.04 9.11 -23.29
C ALA A 289 0.55 10.53 -23.64
N ASP A 290 -0.70 10.70 -24.07
CA ASP A 290 -1.25 11.98 -24.52
C ASP A 290 -1.53 12.90 -23.31
N ARG A 291 -0.70 13.94 -23.19
CA ARG A 291 -0.81 14.93 -22.10
C ARG A 291 -2.05 15.84 -22.23
N GLY A 292 -2.50 16.11 -23.45
CA GLY A 292 -3.69 16.90 -23.71
C GLY A 292 -4.95 16.18 -23.28
N LEU A 293 -5.08 14.93 -23.69
CA LEU A 293 -6.15 14.03 -23.27
C LEU A 293 -6.15 13.86 -21.74
N ASP A 294 -5.00 13.54 -21.11
CA ASP A 294 -4.88 13.41 -19.65
C ASP A 294 -5.38 14.67 -18.92
N ALA A 295 -4.95 15.87 -19.37
CA ALA A 295 -5.37 17.13 -18.76
C ALA A 295 -6.88 17.38 -18.88
N ALA A 296 -7.46 17.10 -20.05
CA ALA A 296 -8.89 17.24 -20.31
C ALA A 296 -9.71 16.26 -19.45
N LEU A 297 -9.30 15.01 -19.36
CA LEU A 297 -9.98 13.98 -18.56
C LEU A 297 -9.94 14.30 -17.06
N ARG A 298 -8.78 14.70 -16.54
CA ARG A 298 -8.66 15.08 -15.11
C ARG A 298 -9.53 16.31 -14.80
N LYS A 299 -9.59 17.30 -15.70
CA LYS A 299 -10.47 18.46 -15.53
C LYS A 299 -11.95 18.05 -15.53
N ALA A 300 -12.36 17.18 -16.44
CA ALA A 300 -13.74 16.69 -16.52
C ALA A 300 -14.15 15.86 -15.29
N SER A 301 -13.23 15.10 -14.71
CA SER A 301 -13.50 14.22 -13.57
C SER A 301 -13.23 14.84 -12.19
N THR A 302 -12.86 16.13 -12.09
CA THR A 302 -12.43 16.78 -10.83
C THR A 302 -13.46 16.60 -9.72
N GLY A 303 -14.72 16.95 -9.94
CA GLY A 303 -15.77 16.84 -8.90
C GLY A 303 -16.01 15.40 -8.43
N ALA A 304 -15.96 14.43 -9.35
CA ALA A 304 -16.07 13.02 -9.01
C ALA A 304 -14.82 12.51 -8.25
N TYR A 305 -13.63 12.97 -8.63
CA TYR A 305 -12.38 12.68 -7.91
C TYR A 305 -12.44 13.18 -6.46
N ASP A 306 -12.85 14.45 -6.27
CA ASP A 306 -12.93 15.06 -4.94
C ASP A 306 -13.92 14.32 -4.03
N ALA A 307 -15.04 13.86 -4.57
CA ALA A 307 -16.05 13.13 -3.82
C ALA A 307 -15.66 11.68 -3.53
N LYS A 308 -15.08 10.97 -4.51
CA LYS A 308 -14.89 9.51 -4.45
C LYS A 308 -13.47 9.08 -4.08
N VAL A 309 -12.44 9.85 -4.41
CA VAL A 309 -11.02 9.45 -4.28
C VAL A 309 -10.27 10.28 -3.27
N ALA A 310 -10.45 11.58 -3.23
CA ALA A 310 -9.70 12.48 -2.35
C ALA A 310 -9.70 12.06 -0.86
N PRO A 311 -10.81 11.53 -0.28
CA PRO A 311 -10.81 11.01 1.08
C PRO A 311 -9.81 9.89 1.36
N ALA A 312 -9.36 9.16 0.33
CA ALA A 312 -8.40 8.06 0.43
C ALA A 312 -6.93 8.50 0.24
N THR A 313 -6.62 9.80 0.20
CA THR A 313 -5.28 10.26 -0.23
C THR A 313 -4.42 10.83 0.90
N LEU A 314 -4.93 10.96 2.12
CA LEU A 314 -4.21 11.62 3.23
C LEU A 314 -2.88 10.93 3.55
N ILE A 315 -2.91 9.65 3.92
CA ILE A 315 -1.70 8.92 4.28
C ILE A 315 -0.71 8.86 3.10
N PRO A 316 -1.11 8.44 1.87
CA PRO A 316 -0.19 8.40 0.73
C PRO A 316 0.51 9.73 0.41
N LYS A 317 -0.17 10.87 0.56
CA LYS A 317 0.45 12.19 0.35
C LYS A 317 1.50 12.54 1.40
N GLN A 318 1.33 12.03 2.63
CA GLN A 318 2.14 12.37 3.80
C GLN A 318 3.31 11.43 4.03
N ILE A 319 3.20 10.15 3.64
CA ILE A 319 4.26 9.16 3.90
C ILE A 319 4.94 8.68 2.62
N GLY A 320 4.44 9.05 1.44
CA GLY A 320 4.95 8.62 0.15
C GLY A 320 4.47 7.23 -0.25
N ASN A 321 5.15 6.62 -1.21
CA ASN A 321 4.83 5.29 -1.68
C ASN A 321 5.31 4.22 -0.69
N THR A 322 4.40 3.40 -0.22
CA THR A 322 4.68 2.25 0.66
C THR A 322 4.53 0.93 -0.08
N TYR A 323 4.64 0.96 -1.40
CA TYR A 323 4.52 -0.18 -2.33
C TYR A 323 3.36 -1.12 -1.96
N THR A 324 3.64 -2.28 -1.34
CA THR A 324 2.63 -3.30 -1.02
C THR A 324 1.54 -2.82 -0.06
N ALA A 325 1.83 -1.85 0.81
CA ALA A 325 0.86 -1.26 1.73
C ALA A 325 0.08 -0.10 1.11
N SER A 326 0.49 0.45 -0.04
CA SER A 326 0.00 1.73 -0.56
C SER A 326 -1.52 1.78 -0.76
N VAL A 327 -2.14 0.75 -1.34
CA VAL A 327 -3.60 0.71 -1.52
C VAL A 327 -4.34 0.63 -0.18
N PHE A 328 -3.76 -0.04 0.81
CA PHE A 328 -4.35 -0.15 2.16
C PHE A 328 -4.12 1.11 2.99
N ALA A 329 -3.02 1.82 2.78
CA ALA A 329 -2.82 3.16 3.35
C ALA A 329 -3.88 4.14 2.83
N GLY A 330 -4.24 4.05 1.54
CA GLY A 330 -5.38 4.75 0.97
C GLY A 330 -6.72 4.33 1.59
N LEU A 331 -6.96 3.03 1.73
CA LEU A 331 -8.18 2.53 2.38
C LEU A 331 -8.28 2.98 3.84
N LEU A 332 -7.18 2.94 4.59
CA LEU A 332 -7.14 3.44 5.96
C LEU A 332 -7.39 4.95 6.05
N SER A 333 -6.88 5.73 5.08
CA SER A 333 -7.22 7.16 4.99
C SER A 333 -8.73 7.37 4.85
N LEU A 334 -9.38 6.57 4.00
CA LEU A 334 -10.84 6.62 3.82
C LEU A 334 -11.58 6.22 5.11
N VAL A 335 -11.14 5.17 5.81
CA VAL A 335 -11.73 4.74 7.09
C VAL A 335 -11.52 5.83 8.15
N ALA A 336 -10.35 6.45 8.21
CA ALA A 336 -10.07 7.55 9.14
C ALA A 336 -10.96 8.77 8.89
N ASP A 337 -11.31 9.04 7.63
CA ASP A 337 -12.20 10.15 7.26
C ASP A 337 -13.67 9.82 7.52
N ARG A 338 -14.15 8.62 7.16
CA ARG A 338 -15.57 8.25 7.11
C ARG A 338 -16.05 7.37 8.27
N GLY A 339 -15.18 6.50 8.82
CA GLY A 339 -15.57 5.56 9.88
C GLY A 339 -16.82 4.75 9.52
N ASP A 340 -17.76 4.67 10.44
CA ASP A 340 -19.02 3.91 10.27
C ASP A 340 -19.95 4.47 9.18
N ALA A 341 -19.72 5.70 8.67
CA ALA A 341 -20.46 6.22 7.53
C ALA A 341 -20.20 5.41 6.24
N LEU A 342 -19.22 4.50 6.24
CA LEU A 342 -19.02 3.52 5.16
C LEU A 342 -20.05 2.39 5.17
N ALA A 343 -20.85 2.20 6.22
CA ALA A 343 -21.92 1.20 6.23
C ALA A 343 -22.90 1.46 5.08
N GLY A 344 -23.21 0.40 4.33
CA GLY A 344 -24.02 0.49 3.11
C GLY A 344 -23.28 0.99 1.86
N LYS A 345 -22.05 1.48 1.99
CA LYS A 345 -21.26 2.02 0.88
C LYS A 345 -20.46 0.93 0.16
N ARG A 346 -20.17 1.16 -1.12
CA ARG A 346 -19.28 0.30 -1.92
C ARG A 346 -17.97 1.05 -2.20
N VAL A 347 -16.88 0.40 -1.89
CA VAL A 347 -15.53 0.95 -2.06
C VAL A 347 -14.80 0.12 -3.11
N LEU A 348 -14.49 0.71 -4.26
CA LEU A 348 -13.69 0.10 -5.30
C LEU A 348 -12.22 0.25 -4.97
N LEU A 349 -11.43 -0.82 -5.10
CA LEU A 349 -9.98 -0.78 -4.96
C LEU A 349 -9.30 -1.13 -6.28
N PHE A 350 -8.29 -0.37 -6.65
CA PHE A 350 -7.37 -0.69 -7.73
C PHE A 350 -5.96 -0.87 -7.17
N SER A 351 -5.48 -2.10 -7.16
CA SER A 351 -4.12 -2.47 -6.77
C SER A 351 -3.29 -2.74 -8.02
N TYR A 352 -2.06 -2.26 -8.02
CA TYR A 352 -1.12 -2.43 -9.12
C TYR A 352 0.27 -2.73 -8.55
N GLY A 353 1.00 -3.63 -9.20
CA GLY A 353 2.42 -3.87 -8.99
C GLY A 353 3.10 -3.99 -10.34
N SER A 354 4.24 -3.33 -10.48
CA SER A 354 5.08 -3.40 -11.69
C SER A 354 5.50 -4.83 -12.02
N GLY A 355 5.81 -5.09 -13.32
CA GLY A 355 6.20 -6.38 -13.80
C GLY A 355 5.24 -7.10 -14.77
N SER A 356 3.93 -6.92 -14.82
CA SER A 356 3.04 -6.19 -13.94
C SER A 356 1.80 -7.03 -13.63
N VAL A 357 1.23 -6.85 -12.48
CA VAL A 357 -0.08 -7.43 -12.10
C VAL A 357 -0.93 -6.34 -11.44
N ALA A 358 -2.18 -6.26 -11.86
CA ALA A 358 -3.17 -5.39 -11.23
C ALA A 358 -4.46 -6.15 -10.98
N THR A 359 -5.17 -5.80 -9.92
CA THR A 359 -6.51 -6.30 -9.66
C THR A 359 -7.43 -5.17 -9.21
N MET A 360 -8.63 -5.15 -9.78
CA MET A 360 -9.72 -4.30 -9.35
C MET A 360 -10.76 -5.16 -8.66
N TYR A 361 -11.14 -4.75 -7.44
CA TYR A 361 -12.08 -5.46 -6.57
C TYR A 361 -12.79 -4.47 -5.66
N ALA A 362 -13.81 -4.90 -4.94
CA ALA A 362 -14.56 -4.00 -4.09
C ALA A 362 -14.82 -4.59 -2.70
N PHE A 363 -14.99 -3.68 -1.74
CA PHE A 363 -15.58 -3.98 -0.45
C PHE A 363 -16.98 -3.40 -0.35
N LYS A 364 -17.86 -4.16 0.29
CA LYS A 364 -19.15 -3.65 0.79
C LYS A 364 -18.97 -3.26 2.24
N GLY A 365 -19.16 -1.98 2.55
CA GLY A 365 -19.24 -1.49 3.92
C GLY A 365 -20.53 -1.98 4.58
N ARG A 366 -20.44 -2.41 5.82
CA ARG A 366 -21.58 -2.87 6.64
C ARG A 366 -21.29 -2.63 8.12
N GLU A 367 -22.28 -2.76 8.95
CA GLU A 367 -22.07 -2.84 10.40
C GLU A 367 -21.30 -4.13 10.72
N ALA A 368 -20.32 -4.03 11.62
CA ALA A 368 -19.57 -5.21 12.09
C ALA A 368 -20.49 -6.11 12.94
N ASP A 369 -20.33 -7.43 12.82
CA ASP A 369 -21.07 -8.38 13.66
C ASP A 369 -20.63 -8.29 15.13
N ASP A 370 -19.37 -7.96 15.39
CA ASP A 370 -18.81 -7.67 16.72
C ASP A 370 -18.42 -6.18 16.78
N ALA A 371 -18.99 -5.45 17.73
CA ALA A 371 -18.77 -4.02 17.90
C ALA A 371 -17.29 -3.61 18.06
N LYS A 372 -16.43 -4.51 18.58
CA LYS A 372 -14.98 -4.27 18.70
C LYS A 372 -14.29 -4.09 17.33
N PHE A 373 -14.92 -4.54 16.25
CA PHE A 373 -14.44 -4.39 14.87
C PHE A 373 -15.19 -3.29 14.10
N ALA A 374 -16.01 -2.47 14.75
CA ALA A 374 -16.62 -1.32 14.10
C ALA A 374 -15.54 -0.43 13.45
N LEU A 375 -15.84 0.17 12.30
CA LEU A 375 -14.87 1.05 11.62
C LEU A 375 -14.53 2.30 12.45
N ALA A 376 -15.43 2.74 13.33
CA ALA A 376 -15.15 3.77 14.32
C ALA A 376 -14.01 3.35 15.27
N GLU A 377 -13.92 2.07 15.67
CA GLU A 377 -12.82 1.57 16.50
C GLU A 377 -11.51 1.51 15.71
N THR A 378 -11.52 1.06 14.48
CA THR A 378 -10.35 1.15 13.59
C THR A 378 -9.89 2.61 13.46
N ARG A 379 -10.80 3.56 13.22
CA ARG A 379 -10.50 4.99 13.15
C ARG A 379 -9.88 5.50 14.44
N ARG A 380 -10.42 5.14 15.60
CA ARG A 380 -9.96 5.55 16.92
C ARG A 380 -8.55 5.01 17.23
N VAL A 381 -8.33 3.72 16.98
CA VAL A 381 -7.05 3.04 17.29
C VAL A 381 -5.95 3.48 16.33
N ALA A 382 -6.24 3.56 15.04
CA ALA A 382 -5.26 3.98 14.04
C ALA A 382 -4.84 5.46 14.19
N ASP A 383 -5.70 6.29 14.72
CA ASP A 383 -5.49 7.72 15.04
C ASP A 383 -4.59 8.44 14.03
N VAL A 384 -4.99 8.37 12.76
CA VAL A 384 -4.18 8.81 11.62
C VAL A 384 -3.75 10.28 11.76
N PRO A 385 -4.64 11.24 12.12
CA PRO A 385 -4.24 12.64 12.21
C PRO A 385 -3.17 12.88 13.30
N ALA A 386 -3.34 12.32 14.50
CA ALA A 386 -2.40 12.54 15.59
C ALA A 386 -1.04 11.90 15.31
N ARG A 387 -1.02 10.68 14.75
CA ARG A 387 0.24 10.02 14.40
C ARG A 387 0.98 10.70 13.25
N LEU A 388 0.28 11.26 12.27
CA LEU A 388 0.91 12.09 11.24
C LEU A 388 1.50 13.38 11.81
N ALA A 389 0.79 14.01 12.74
CA ALA A 389 1.23 15.25 13.39
C ALA A 389 2.41 15.04 14.35
N ALA A 390 2.55 13.85 14.94
CA ALA A 390 3.62 13.52 15.90
C ALA A 390 4.99 13.27 15.24
N ARG A 391 5.06 13.17 13.90
CA ARG A 391 6.31 12.92 13.19
C ARG A 391 7.23 14.15 13.20
N ALA A 392 8.54 13.89 13.12
CA ALA A 392 9.57 14.93 13.11
C ALA A 392 9.99 15.27 11.67
N PRO A 393 9.96 16.55 11.28
CA PRO A 393 10.49 16.99 10.00
C PRO A 393 12.03 16.93 10.01
N CYS A 394 12.60 16.38 8.94
CA CYS A 394 14.04 16.32 8.73
C CYS A 394 14.43 17.12 7.50
N SER A 395 15.68 17.58 7.46
CA SER A 395 16.22 18.23 6.27
C SER A 395 16.38 17.24 5.11
N ALA A 396 16.42 17.77 3.89
CA ALA A 396 16.73 16.95 2.71
C ALA A 396 18.15 16.34 2.77
N ALA A 397 19.10 17.01 3.43
CA ALA A 397 20.45 16.47 3.67
C ALA A 397 20.41 15.27 4.64
N HIS A 398 19.63 15.34 5.72
CA HIS A 398 19.43 14.21 6.63
C HIS A 398 18.82 12.99 5.89
N PHE A 399 17.79 13.22 5.08
CA PHE A 399 17.21 12.17 4.24
C PHE A 399 18.23 11.55 3.29
N ALA A 400 19.03 12.37 2.60
CA ALA A 400 20.07 11.88 1.71
C ALA A 400 21.10 11.02 2.46
N ARG A 401 21.57 11.47 3.64
CA ARG A 401 22.49 10.69 4.48
C ARG A 401 21.89 9.37 4.95
N ALA A 402 20.58 9.35 5.32
CA ALA A 402 19.90 8.11 5.68
C ALA A 402 19.88 7.11 4.51
N CYS A 403 19.66 7.59 3.27
CA CYS A 403 19.75 6.76 2.07
C CYS A 403 21.16 6.24 1.82
N ASP A 404 22.20 7.07 1.99
CA ASP A 404 23.60 6.67 1.83
C ASP A 404 23.96 5.55 2.80
N VAL A 405 23.61 5.68 4.07
CA VAL A 405 23.84 4.64 5.09
C VAL A 405 23.10 3.34 4.74
N ARG A 406 21.88 3.41 4.20
CA ARG A 406 21.18 2.20 3.71
C ARG A 406 21.97 1.52 2.59
N VAL A 407 22.50 2.26 1.63
CA VAL A 407 23.31 1.71 0.54
C VAL A 407 24.61 1.10 1.09
N GLU A 408 25.28 1.81 2.01
CA GLU A 408 26.48 1.31 2.67
C GLU A 408 26.24 -0.01 3.44
N ARG A 409 25.06 -0.17 4.06
CA ARG A 409 24.65 -1.34 4.85
C ARG A 409 24.00 -2.45 4.02
N TYR A 410 23.56 -2.17 2.80
CA TYR A 410 22.85 -3.13 1.97
C TYR A 410 23.68 -4.40 1.72
N GLY A 411 23.12 -5.54 2.13
CA GLY A 411 23.79 -6.84 1.99
C GLY A 411 25.06 -7.02 2.85
N LYS A 412 25.36 -6.10 3.78
CA LYS A 412 26.54 -6.20 4.66
C LYS A 412 26.20 -6.91 5.97
N PRO A 413 27.09 -7.78 6.46
CA PRO A 413 27.05 -8.33 7.81
C PRO A 413 27.82 -7.47 8.81
N GLY A 414 27.77 -7.86 10.10
CA GLY A 414 28.73 -7.41 11.10
C GLY A 414 28.57 -5.94 11.52
N TYR A 415 27.34 -5.44 11.71
CA TYR A 415 27.14 -4.07 12.18
C TYR A 415 26.01 -3.94 13.22
N ALA A 416 26.15 -2.93 14.07
CA ALA A 416 25.06 -2.39 14.88
C ALA A 416 24.59 -1.05 14.30
N PRO A 417 23.27 -0.79 14.25
CA PRO A 417 22.76 0.50 13.82
C PRO A 417 23.20 1.64 14.75
N THR A 418 23.48 2.79 14.15
CA THR A 418 23.94 3.98 14.89
C THR A 418 22.96 5.14 14.84
N GLY A 419 21.96 5.07 13.96
CA GLY A 419 21.17 6.23 13.55
C GLY A 419 21.96 7.08 12.55
N ALA A 420 21.45 7.25 11.35
CA ALA A 420 22.16 7.95 10.27
C ALA A 420 22.41 9.45 10.49
N ALA A 421 22.04 9.96 11.66
CA ALA A 421 21.82 11.36 11.90
C ALA A 421 23.03 12.17 12.42
N GLU A 422 24.22 11.62 12.45
CA GLU A 422 25.42 12.43 12.70
C GLU A 422 25.74 13.31 11.47
N THR A 423 24.78 14.14 11.06
CA THR A 423 24.98 15.20 10.09
C THR A 423 24.69 16.51 10.78
N ASP A 424 25.67 17.39 10.84
CA ASP A 424 25.56 18.80 11.20
C ASP A 424 25.07 19.12 12.64
N GLY A 425 25.25 18.20 13.62
CA GLY A 425 24.89 18.46 15.02
C GLY A 425 23.39 18.45 15.32
N ALA A 426 22.57 17.90 14.41
CA ALA A 426 21.16 17.67 14.71
C ALA A 426 20.99 16.47 15.66
N ASP A 427 20.14 16.62 16.67
CA ASP A 427 19.82 15.53 17.57
C ASP A 427 19.17 14.36 16.82
N LEU A 428 19.52 13.14 17.23
CA LEU A 428 18.94 11.93 16.70
C LEU A 428 17.42 11.90 16.99
N VAL A 429 16.59 11.81 15.93
CA VAL A 429 15.14 11.69 16.11
C VAL A 429 14.81 10.36 16.80
N PRO A 430 14.14 10.35 17.95
CA PRO A 430 13.73 9.12 18.61
C PRO A 430 12.82 8.28 17.72
N LEU A 431 12.94 6.96 17.79
CA LEU A 431 11.92 6.07 17.22
C LEU A 431 10.60 6.21 17.99
N ALA A 432 9.49 5.81 17.38
CA ALA A 432 8.22 5.75 18.11
C ALA A 432 8.38 4.85 19.35
N ALA A 433 7.80 5.26 20.48
CA ALA A 433 7.98 4.57 21.76
C ALA A 433 7.57 3.09 21.72
N ASP A 434 6.65 2.74 20.82
CA ASP A 434 6.14 1.40 20.59
C ASP A 434 6.76 0.70 19.36
N ALA A 435 7.79 1.28 18.74
CA ALA A 435 8.44 0.69 17.57
C ALA A 435 9.47 -0.38 17.95
N PHE A 436 9.54 -1.42 17.14
CA PHE A 436 10.69 -2.32 17.14
C PHE A 436 11.88 -1.64 16.46
N ALA A 437 13.07 -1.89 16.99
CA ALA A 437 14.32 -1.42 16.40
C ALA A 437 15.19 -2.61 15.96
N LEU A 438 15.94 -2.44 14.87
CA LEU A 438 17.03 -3.35 14.51
C LEU A 438 18.17 -3.13 15.51
N ALA A 439 18.56 -4.18 16.24
CA ALA A 439 19.62 -4.11 17.23
C ALA A 439 21.00 -4.40 16.63
N ALA A 440 21.08 -5.39 15.76
CA ALA A 440 22.32 -5.77 15.09
C ALA A 440 22.05 -6.67 13.87
N VAL A 441 22.99 -6.67 12.96
CA VAL A 441 23.18 -7.70 11.93
C VAL A 441 24.53 -8.35 12.21
N ASP A 442 24.54 -9.65 12.56
CA ASP A 442 25.79 -10.35 12.90
C ASP A 442 26.62 -10.71 11.64
N ASP A 443 27.77 -11.35 11.85
CA ASP A 443 28.67 -11.75 10.76
C ASP A 443 28.08 -12.82 9.82
N ASN A 444 26.97 -13.45 10.22
CA ASN A 444 26.20 -14.41 9.41
C ASN A 444 24.94 -13.79 8.79
N HIS A 445 24.80 -12.48 8.77
CA HIS A 445 23.63 -11.71 8.31
C HIS A 445 22.36 -11.93 9.16
N ILE A 446 22.45 -12.53 10.35
CA ILE A 446 21.29 -12.74 11.23
C ILE A 446 20.93 -11.44 11.92
N ARG A 447 19.65 -11.05 11.78
CA ARG A 447 19.10 -9.83 12.37
C ARG A 447 18.52 -10.08 13.76
N SER A 448 18.88 -9.23 14.69
CA SER A 448 18.24 -9.16 16.02
C SER A 448 17.45 -7.87 16.17
N TYR A 449 16.37 -7.92 16.93
CA TYR A 449 15.47 -6.78 17.14
C TYR A 449 15.24 -6.56 18.62
N VAL A 450 15.21 -5.28 19.01
CA VAL A 450 14.77 -4.82 20.33
C VAL A 450 13.28 -4.55 20.25
N ALA A 451 12.53 -5.18 21.16
CA ALA A 451 11.13 -4.85 21.37
C ALA A 451 11.03 -3.51 22.14
N PRO A 452 9.98 -2.69 21.88
CA PRO A 452 9.74 -1.51 22.67
C PRO A 452 9.51 -1.90 24.15
N ALA A 453 9.84 -0.98 25.06
CA ALA A 453 9.51 -1.13 26.47
C ALA A 453 7.99 -1.28 26.65
N ASN A 454 7.58 -2.19 27.53
CA ASN A 454 6.16 -2.44 27.82
C ASN A 454 5.55 -1.25 28.58
#